data_6a072473ab3cbe270368973060908e73
#
_entry.id   6a072473ab3cbe270368973060908e73
#
_cell.length_a   1.000
_cell.length_b   1.000
_cell.length_c   1.000
_cell.angle_alpha   90.00
_cell.angle_beta   90.00
_cell.angle_gamma   90.00
#
_symmetry.space_group_name_H-M   'P 1'
#
loop_
_entity.id
_entity.type
_entity.pdbx_description
1 polymer ?
#
loop_
_entity_poly.entity_id
_entity_poly.type
_entity_poly.pdbx_seq_one_letter_code
_entity_poly.pdbx_strand_id
1 'polypeptide(L)'
;FIKVTATNLEKDDGNTIPRVAYLPPFAGIVDKERRYYPAEKRRLIGQGLAGGVLRNTIIDMYLRNQKERIRLKGEKSKIASKDLTNLRQTDPYEQLNNVLCDIFNCQLIPTDFDATFHSYIKVEVVKGTIENKRFKTNPDYKKRDIMIEGSGFLQWLSVYTFALDPDIDILLLDEPDAHLHCSLQTTLMRRLIELANHNKKQIIVATHSVEIVKDVPLNYIMDVNKGNCKYIQDNAQRCKLLSGLGSEYSPILNHVQRTHKLLIVENNSDVTFLKIFAEKLNLDWPTNLTIWATTFAQKERRQ
;
A
#
# COMPACT_ATOMS: atom_id res chain seq x y z
N PHE A 1 18.97 6.15 15.50
CA PHE A 1 19.08 4.68 15.61
C PHE A 1 19.03 4.29 17.07
N ILE A 2 17.98 3.62 17.51
CA ILE A 2 17.93 2.99 18.83
C ILE A 2 18.50 1.58 18.65
N LYS A 3 19.69 1.32 19.17
CA LYS A 3 20.26 -0.02 19.23
C LYS A 3 19.68 -0.73 20.45
N VAL A 4 18.59 -1.47 20.26
CA VAL A 4 18.07 -2.35 21.30
C VAL A 4 18.78 -3.70 21.16
N THR A 5 19.55 -4.10 22.16
CA THR A 5 20.16 -5.44 22.21
C THR A 5 19.13 -6.42 22.76
N ALA A 6 18.96 -7.56 22.11
CA ALA A 6 18.01 -8.62 22.47
C ALA A 6 18.12 -9.04 23.97
N THR A 7 19.31 -9.00 24.54
CA THR A 7 19.59 -9.30 25.95
C THR A 7 18.86 -8.42 26.95
N ASN A 8 18.44 -7.22 26.58
CA ASN A 8 17.69 -6.32 27.46
C ASN A 8 16.17 -6.52 27.39
N LEU A 9 15.67 -7.18 26.32
CA LEU A 9 14.25 -7.44 26.11
C LEU A 9 13.80 -8.79 26.72
N GLU A 10 14.73 -9.75 26.88
CA GLU A 10 14.42 -11.05 27.49
C GLU A 10 14.27 -11.01 29.02
N LYS A 11 14.61 -9.89 29.66
CA LYS A 11 14.62 -9.76 31.13
C LYS A 11 13.38 -9.11 31.74
N ASP A 12 12.48 -8.54 30.93
CA ASP A 12 11.29 -7.88 31.43
C ASP A 12 10.02 -8.67 31.15
N ASP A 13 9.48 -9.27 32.17
CA ASP A 13 8.06 -9.59 32.44
C ASP A 13 7.21 -10.20 31.28
N GLY A 14 7.74 -11.19 30.56
CA GLY A 14 6.93 -11.95 29.59
C GLY A 14 6.57 -11.18 28.34
N ASN A 15 7.15 -10.02 28.07
CA ASN A 15 7.00 -9.29 26.81
C ASN A 15 7.79 -10.00 25.70
N THR A 16 7.08 -10.52 24.74
CA THR A 16 7.65 -11.07 23.52
C THR A 16 8.33 -9.96 22.70
N ILE A 17 9.55 -10.20 22.23
CA ILE A 17 10.25 -9.29 21.32
C ILE A 17 9.41 -9.13 20.05
N PRO A 18 9.03 -7.90 19.63
CA PRO A 18 8.24 -7.70 18.44
C PRO A 18 9.01 -8.16 17.20
N ARG A 19 8.31 -8.88 16.32
CA ARG A 19 8.88 -9.36 15.05
C ARG A 19 8.76 -8.26 14.01
N VAL A 20 9.90 -7.70 13.62
CA VAL A 20 9.99 -6.58 12.70
C VAL A 20 10.34 -7.07 11.30
N ALA A 21 9.64 -6.58 10.30
CA ALA A 21 9.99 -6.74 8.90
C ALA A 21 10.29 -5.37 8.27
N TYR A 22 11.33 -5.32 7.43
CA TYR A 22 11.67 -4.15 6.63
C TYR A 22 11.56 -4.49 5.14
N LEU A 23 10.78 -3.69 4.44
CA LEU A 23 10.65 -3.75 2.98
C LEU A 23 11.27 -2.48 2.39
N PRO A 24 12.41 -2.61 1.69
CA PRO A 24 13.03 -1.51 0.95
C PRO A 24 12.20 -1.14 -0.28
N PRO A 25 12.48 0.02 -0.92
CA PRO A 25 11.88 0.38 -2.18
C PRO A 25 12.09 -0.74 -3.20
N PHE A 26 11.01 -1.31 -3.73
CA PHE A 26 11.04 -2.44 -4.65
C PHE A 26 11.99 -3.57 -4.22
N ALA A 27 11.60 -4.34 -3.24
CA ALA A 27 12.27 -5.60 -2.93
C ALA A 27 12.10 -6.56 -4.13
N GLY A 28 13.10 -6.64 -5.00
CA GLY A 28 13.08 -7.48 -6.19
C GLY A 28 12.67 -8.92 -5.85
N ILE A 29 11.66 -9.43 -6.56
CA ILE A 29 11.20 -10.81 -6.39
C ILE A 29 12.15 -11.74 -7.12
N VAL A 30 12.56 -12.80 -6.46
CA VAL A 30 13.49 -13.80 -7.07
C VAL A 30 12.72 -14.70 -8.03
N ASP A 31 13.28 -14.94 -9.23
CA ASP A 31 12.65 -15.79 -10.25
C ASP A 31 12.42 -17.22 -9.72
N LYS A 32 13.46 -17.86 -9.19
CA LYS A 32 13.41 -19.22 -8.66
C LYS A 32 13.63 -19.23 -7.14
N GLU A 33 12.54 -19.11 -6.40
CA GLU A 33 12.55 -19.10 -4.95
C GLU A 33 12.54 -20.54 -4.43
N ARG A 34 13.55 -20.92 -3.62
CA ARG A 34 13.57 -22.22 -2.96
C ARG A 34 12.69 -22.23 -1.71
N ARG A 35 12.31 -23.40 -1.24
CA ARG A 35 11.63 -23.52 0.05
C ARG A 35 12.61 -23.28 1.20
N TYR A 36 12.33 -22.27 2.03
CA TYR A 36 13.15 -21.89 3.17
C TYR A 36 12.56 -22.42 4.49
N TYR A 37 13.44 -22.72 5.44
CA TYR A 37 13.03 -22.94 6.82
C TYR A 37 12.59 -21.63 7.49
N PRO A 38 11.70 -21.68 8.53
CA PRO A 38 11.17 -20.48 9.17
C PRO A 38 12.27 -19.53 9.72
N ALA A 39 13.36 -20.07 10.25
CA ALA A 39 14.47 -19.25 10.77
C ALA A 39 15.22 -18.52 9.65
N GLU A 40 15.45 -19.18 8.51
CA GLU A 40 16.11 -18.59 7.34
C GLU A 40 15.22 -17.53 6.71
N LYS A 41 13.91 -17.80 6.55
CA LYS A 41 12.93 -16.82 6.07
C LYS A 41 12.95 -15.55 6.93
N ARG A 42 12.88 -15.67 8.26
CA ARG A 42 12.94 -14.54 9.19
C ARG A 42 14.23 -13.74 9.07
N ARG A 43 15.37 -14.43 8.92
CA ARG A 43 16.66 -13.75 8.71
C ARG A 43 16.66 -12.92 7.43
N LEU A 44 16.17 -13.46 6.31
CA LEU A 44 16.10 -12.76 5.03
C LEU A 44 15.18 -11.53 5.11
N ILE A 45 14.03 -11.66 5.75
CA ILE A 45 13.11 -10.52 5.97
C ILE A 45 13.79 -9.42 6.79
N GLY A 46 14.48 -9.79 7.89
CA GLY A 46 15.19 -8.83 8.73
C GLY A 46 16.40 -8.16 8.04
N GLN A 47 16.93 -8.76 6.97
CA GLN A 47 17.99 -8.20 6.13
C GLN A 47 17.48 -7.32 4.99
N GLY A 48 16.17 -7.08 4.89
CA GLY A 48 15.57 -6.32 3.78
C GLY A 48 15.44 -7.12 2.48
N LEU A 49 15.62 -8.46 2.53
CA LEU A 49 15.51 -9.36 1.37
C LEU A 49 14.12 -10.02 1.31
N ALA A 50 13.10 -9.30 1.73
CA ALA A 50 11.73 -9.81 1.79
C ALA A 50 11.20 -10.29 0.43
N GLY A 51 11.56 -9.64 -0.68
CA GLY A 51 11.20 -10.07 -2.03
C GLY A 51 11.68 -11.48 -2.38
N GLY A 52 12.80 -11.92 -1.79
CA GLY A 52 13.34 -13.27 -1.99
C GLY A 52 12.58 -14.37 -1.23
N VAL A 53 11.58 -14.02 -0.42
CA VAL A 53 10.78 -14.98 0.38
C VAL A 53 9.27 -14.73 0.24
N LEU A 54 8.85 -14.00 -0.78
CA LEU A 54 7.44 -13.67 -1.02
C LEU A 54 6.61 -14.93 -1.26
N ARG A 55 7.06 -15.83 -2.15
CA ARG A 55 6.33 -17.10 -2.42
C ARG A 55 6.29 -17.98 -1.18
N ASN A 56 7.37 -18.05 -0.39
CA ASN A 56 7.39 -18.77 0.89
C ASN A 56 6.31 -18.24 1.82
N THR A 57 6.17 -16.93 1.96
CA THR A 57 5.18 -16.30 2.82
C THR A 57 3.77 -16.62 2.37
N ILE A 58 3.48 -16.53 1.07
CA ILE A 58 2.18 -16.89 0.50
C ILE A 58 1.86 -18.37 0.72
N ILE A 59 2.83 -19.26 0.50
CA ILE A 59 2.66 -20.71 0.70
C ILE A 59 2.45 -21.02 2.19
N ASP A 60 3.16 -20.37 3.11
CA ASP A 60 2.94 -20.57 4.54
C ASP A 60 1.52 -20.18 4.96
N MET A 61 1.00 -19.06 4.46
CA MET A 61 -0.41 -18.66 4.66
C MET A 61 -1.37 -19.69 4.09
N TYR A 62 -1.13 -20.14 2.86
CA TYR A 62 -1.95 -21.17 2.20
C TYR A 62 -1.98 -22.48 2.99
N LEU A 63 -0.83 -22.98 3.43
CA LEU A 63 -0.75 -24.20 4.22
C LEU A 63 -1.45 -24.09 5.58
N ARG A 64 -1.37 -22.92 6.23
CA ARG A 64 -2.14 -22.63 7.45
C ARG A 64 -3.65 -22.63 7.16
N ASN A 65 -4.07 -21.98 6.08
CA ASN A 65 -5.48 -22.00 5.64
C ASN A 65 -5.97 -23.42 5.38
N GLN A 66 -5.19 -24.27 4.67
CA GLN A 66 -5.58 -25.64 4.40
C GLN A 66 -5.72 -26.46 5.69
N LYS A 67 -4.80 -26.32 6.64
CA LYS A 67 -4.89 -26.96 7.96
C LYS A 67 -6.16 -26.54 8.71
N GLU A 68 -6.45 -25.24 8.70
CA GLU A 68 -7.67 -24.73 9.35
C GLU A 68 -8.96 -25.21 8.66
N ARG A 69 -8.97 -25.28 7.34
CA ARG A 69 -10.08 -25.86 6.58
C ARG A 69 -10.31 -27.32 6.92
N ILE A 70 -9.26 -28.11 7.06
CA ILE A 70 -9.34 -29.52 7.49
C ILE A 70 -9.90 -29.60 8.92
N ARG A 71 -9.40 -28.76 9.84
CA ARG A 71 -9.87 -28.70 11.22
C ARG A 71 -11.37 -28.35 11.31
N LEU A 72 -11.81 -27.33 10.57
CA LEU A 72 -13.21 -26.88 10.55
C LEU A 72 -14.14 -27.88 9.88
N LYS A 73 -13.64 -28.63 8.91
CA LYS A 73 -14.39 -29.68 8.24
C LYS A 73 -14.65 -30.89 9.18
N GLY A 74 -13.63 -31.30 9.94
CA GLY A 74 -13.68 -32.50 10.78
C GLY A 74 -14.13 -33.73 9.97
N GLU A 75 -15.04 -34.52 10.52
CA GLU A 75 -15.61 -35.68 9.86
C GLU A 75 -16.77 -35.35 8.89
N LYS A 76 -17.17 -34.07 8.79
CA LYS A 76 -18.28 -33.63 7.95
C LYS A 76 -17.87 -33.61 6.47
N SER A 77 -18.84 -33.75 5.58
CA SER A 77 -18.63 -33.65 4.14
C SER A 77 -18.24 -32.22 3.70
N LYS A 78 -18.71 -31.18 4.42
CA LYS A 78 -18.51 -29.76 4.12
C LYS A 78 -18.30 -28.95 5.40
N ILE A 79 -17.57 -27.84 5.29
CA ILE A 79 -17.44 -26.82 6.36
C ILE A 79 -18.80 -26.11 6.50
N ALA A 80 -19.23 -25.83 7.72
CA ALA A 80 -20.45 -25.08 7.97
C ALA A 80 -20.34 -23.63 7.39
N SER A 81 -21.44 -23.11 6.87
CA SER A 81 -21.44 -21.79 6.19
C SER A 81 -20.97 -20.66 7.09
N LYS A 82 -21.29 -20.69 8.39
CA LYS A 82 -20.86 -19.71 9.37
C LYS A 82 -19.33 -19.73 9.54
N ASP A 83 -18.77 -20.94 9.72
CA ASP A 83 -17.33 -21.12 9.91
C ASP A 83 -16.55 -20.73 8.65
N LEU A 84 -17.08 -21.06 7.47
CA LEU A 84 -16.49 -20.67 6.20
C LEU A 84 -16.52 -19.13 5.99
N THR A 85 -17.60 -18.47 6.41
CA THR A 85 -17.70 -17.00 6.33
C THR A 85 -16.69 -16.34 7.28
N ASN A 86 -16.58 -16.84 8.50
CA ASN A 86 -15.59 -16.36 9.47
C ASN A 86 -14.16 -16.56 8.96
N LEU A 87 -13.84 -17.75 8.44
CA LEU A 87 -12.52 -18.05 7.86
C LEU A 87 -12.16 -17.05 6.74
N ARG A 88 -13.10 -16.78 5.83
CA ARG A 88 -12.86 -15.82 4.73
C ARG A 88 -12.60 -14.39 5.20
N GLN A 89 -13.09 -14.02 6.38
CA GLN A 89 -12.88 -12.68 6.96
C GLN A 89 -11.59 -12.57 7.78
N THR A 90 -11.15 -13.66 8.41
CA THR A 90 -10.06 -13.63 9.39
C THR A 90 -8.76 -14.26 8.92
N ASP A 91 -8.81 -15.17 7.97
CA ASP A 91 -7.64 -15.88 7.48
C ASP A 91 -6.81 -15.02 6.51
N PRO A 92 -5.49 -14.87 6.72
CA PRO A 92 -4.64 -14.01 5.88
C PRO A 92 -4.61 -14.38 4.40
N TYR A 93 -4.64 -15.69 4.08
CA TYR A 93 -4.64 -16.14 2.67
C TYR A 93 -5.96 -15.81 1.97
N GLU A 94 -7.10 -15.99 2.67
CA GLU A 94 -8.41 -15.62 2.16
C GLU A 94 -8.52 -14.09 1.97
N GLN A 95 -8.05 -13.31 2.96
CA GLN A 95 -8.04 -11.85 2.87
C GLN A 95 -7.19 -11.36 1.69
N LEU A 96 -5.99 -11.94 1.50
CA LEU A 96 -5.13 -11.61 0.37
C LEU A 96 -5.85 -11.85 -0.96
N ASN A 97 -6.43 -13.04 -1.15
CA ASN A 97 -7.13 -13.37 -2.38
C ASN A 97 -8.41 -12.54 -2.60
N ASN A 98 -9.14 -12.20 -1.55
CA ASN A 98 -10.31 -11.33 -1.66
C ASN A 98 -9.91 -9.94 -2.17
N VAL A 99 -8.86 -9.34 -1.61
CA VAL A 99 -8.40 -8.02 -2.03
C VAL A 99 -7.78 -8.04 -3.42
N LEU A 100 -7.02 -9.09 -3.78
CA LEU A 100 -6.51 -9.25 -5.14
C LEU A 100 -7.64 -9.43 -6.17
N CYS A 101 -8.72 -10.09 -5.79
CA CYS A 101 -9.89 -10.21 -6.64
C CYS A 101 -10.59 -8.87 -6.85
N ASP A 102 -10.76 -8.08 -5.79
CA ASP A 102 -11.40 -6.76 -5.86
C ASP A 102 -10.61 -5.76 -6.72
N ILE A 103 -9.27 -5.77 -6.61
CA ILE A 103 -8.43 -4.74 -7.24
C ILE A 103 -7.91 -5.18 -8.61
N PHE A 104 -7.50 -6.46 -8.74
CA PHE A 104 -6.79 -6.97 -9.92
C PHE A 104 -7.55 -8.06 -10.68
N ASN A 105 -8.77 -8.40 -10.24
CA ASN A 105 -9.58 -9.48 -10.81
C ASN A 105 -8.81 -10.81 -10.89
N CYS A 106 -8.07 -11.16 -9.85
CA CYS A 106 -7.25 -12.37 -9.84
C CYS A 106 -7.19 -13.04 -8.47
N GLN A 107 -6.74 -14.27 -8.45
CA GLN A 107 -6.39 -15.03 -7.25
C GLN A 107 -5.03 -15.70 -7.42
N LEU A 108 -4.37 -15.97 -6.29
CA LEU A 108 -3.14 -16.73 -6.22
C LEU A 108 -3.44 -18.21 -6.00
N ILE A 109 -2.72 -19.05 -6.71
CA ILE A 109 -2.77 -20.50 -6.54
C ILE A 109 -1.35 -21.00 -6.29
N PRO A 110 -0.99 -21.30 -5.03
CA PRO A 110 0.24 -22.03 -4.73
C PRO A 110 0.20 -23.43 -5.34
N THR A 111 1.34 -23.84 -5.90
CA THR A 111 1.50 -25.19 -6.41
C THR A 111 2.06 -26.10 -5.31
N ASP A 112 1.61 -27.31 -5.25
CA ASP A 112 2.13 -28.31 -4.31
C ASP A 112 3.64 -28.48 -4.52
N PHE A 113 4.39 -28.45 -3.42
CA PHE A 113 5.84 -28.57 -3.42
C PHE A 113 6.26 -29.88 -2.77
N ASP A 114 7.03 -30.66 -3.52
CA ASP A 114 7.72 -31.84 -3.06
C ASP A 114 9.24 -31.68 -3.24
N ALA A 115 9.98 -31.67 -2.15
CA ALA A 115 11.43 -31.48 -2.17
C ALA A 115 12.21 -32.55 -2.94
N THR A 116 11.59 -33.72 -3.20
CA THR A 116 12.19 -34.80 -4.00
C THR A 116 12.19 -34.48 -5.50
N PHE A 117 11.17 -33.73 -5.97
CA PHE A 117 10.97 -33.47 -7.39
C PHE A 117 11.12 -32.00 -7.78
N HIS A 118 11.00 -31.07 -6.80
CA HIS A 118 10.98 -29.64 -7.08
C HIS A 118 12.17 -28.93 -6.43
N SER A 119 12.95 -28.21 -7.21
CA SER A 119 14.06 -27.38 -6.73
C SER A 119 13.61 -25.97 -6.28
N TYR A 120 12.43 -25.54 -6.69
CA TYR A 120 11.86 -24.22 -6.36
C TYR A 120 10.34 -24.29 -6.22
N ILE A 121 9.81 -23.33 -5.47
CA ILE A 121 8.38 -23.20 -5.21
C ILE A 121 7.73 -22.29 -6.26
N LYS A 122 6.42 -22.52 -6.53
CA LYS A 122 5.65 -21.75 -7.49
C LYS A 122 4.38 -21.19 -6.86
N VAL A 123 4.06 -19.98 -7.25
CA VAL A 123 2.77 -19.35 -6.99
C VAL A 123 2.27 -18.79 -8.32
N GLU A 124 1.11 -19.23 -8.73
CA GLU A 124 0.52 -18.84 -10.01
C GLU A 124 -0.62 -17.85 -9.80
N VAL A 125 -0.83 -16.98 -10.78
CA VAL A 125 -1.96 -16.05 -10.86
C VAL A 125 -2.99 -16.61 -11.81
N VAL A 126 -4.26 -16.57 -11.41
CA VAL A 126 -5.42 -16.82 -12.27
C VAL A 126 -6.29 -15.60 -12.32
N LYS A 127 -6.74 -15.21 -13.53
CA LYS A 127 -7.70 -14.11 -13.72
C LYS A 127 -9.13 -14.64 -13.68
N GLY A 128 -10.03 -13.82 -13.15
CA GLY A 128 -11.44 -14.18 -13.07
C GLY A 128 -12.25 -13.09 -12.39
N THR A 129 -13.50 -13.37 -12.15
CA THR A 129 -14.46 -12.44 -11.52
C THR A 129 -15.23 -13.13 -10.39
N ILE A 130 -15.79 -12.34 -9.47
CA ILE A 130 -16.69 -12.87 -8.45
C ILE A 130 -18.12 -12.93 -9.02
N GLU A 131 -18.63 -14.13 -9.20
CA GLU A 131 -20.03 -14.38 -9.54
C GLU A 131 -20.69 -15.17 -8.39
N ASN A 132 -21.84 -14.72 -7.90
CA ASN A 132 -22.58 -15.38 -6.83
C ASN A 132 -21.72 -15.71 -5.58
N LYS A 133 -20.85 -14.77 -5.16
CA LYS A 133 -19.92 -14.93 -4.03
C LYS A 133 -18.85 -16.02 -4.23
N ARG A 134 -18.61 -16.45 -5.46
CA ARG A 134 -17.57 -17.41 -5.82
C ARG A 134 -16.69 -16.82 -6.90
N PHE A 135 -15.40 -17.03 -6.77
CA PHE A 135 -14.46 -16.68 -7.83
C PHE A 135 -14.63 -17.67 -9.00
N LYS A 136 -14.85 -17.13 -10.18
CA LYS A 136 -14.95 -17.88 -11.43
C LYS A 136 -13.78 -17.49 -12.31
N THR A 137 -12.96 -18.47 -12.63
CA THR A 137 -11.78 -18.26 -13.49
C THR A 137 -12.20 -17.95 -14.92
N ASN A 138 -11.48 -17.04 -15.56
CA ASN A 138 -11.63 -16.80 -16.99
C ASN A 138 -11.01 -17.99 -17.75
N PRO A 139 -11.77 -18.74 -18.55
CA PRO A 139 -11.26 -19.93 -19.27
C PRO A 139 -10.19 -19.58 -20.31
N ASP A 140 -10.20 -18.36 -20.84
CA ASP A 140 -9.23 -17.88 -21.84
C ASP A 140 -7.89 -17.48 -21.21
N TYR A 141 -7.82 -17.39 -19.89
CA TYR A 141 -6.61 -17.01 -19.19
C TYR A 141 -5.86 -18.24 -18.65
N LYS A 142 -4.68 -18.50 -19.23
CA LYS A 142 -3.79 -19.54 -18.71
C LYS A 142 -3.13 -19.07 -17.41
N LYS A 143 -3.05 -19.96 -16.42
CA LYS A 143 -2.29 -19.71 -15.18
C LYS A 143 -0.85 -19.32 -15.51
N ARG A 144 -0.34 -18.31 -14.81
CA ARG A 144 1.02 -17.79 -15.02
C ARG A 144 1.71 -17.61 -13.68
N ASP A 145 3.04 -17.78 -13.66
CA ASP A 145 3.83 -17.43 -12.47
C ASP A 145 3.68 -15.94 -12.16
N ILE A 146 3.69 -15.60 -10.86
CA ILE A 146 3.56 -14.20 -10.40
C ILE A 146 4.59 -13.27 -11.04
N MET A 147 5.78 -13.77 -11.44
CA MET A 147 6.84 -12.97 -12.07
C MET A 147 6.48 -12.41 -13.45
N ILE A 148 5.43 -12.93 -14.09
CA ILE A 148 4.99 -12.47 -15.42
C ILE A 148 4.10 -11.22 -15.28
N GLU A 149 3.60 -10.95 -14.07
CA GLU A 149 2.77 -9.77 -13.80
C GLU A 149 3.63 -8.48 -13.76
N GLY A 150 2.99 -7.33 -13.97
CA GLY A 150 3.67 -6.04 -13.97
C GLY A 150 4.27 -5.66 -12.59
N SER A 151 5.30 -4.83 -12.61
CA SER A 151 6.02 -4.39 -11.40
C SER A 151 5.11 -3.77 -10.35
N GLY A 152 4.10 -2.99 -10.74
CA GLY A 152 3.13 -2.42 -9.80
C GLY A 152 2.29 -3.48 -9.10
N PHE A 153 1.87 -4.54 -9.81
CA PHE A 153 1.19 -5.67 -9.18
C PHE A 153 2.10 -6.37 -8.16
N LEU A 154 3.36 -6.63 -8.55
CA LEU A 154 4.33 -7.31 -7.69
C LEU A 154 4.66 -6.50 -6.44
N GLN A 155 4.83 -5.19 -6.58
CA GLN A 155 5.05 -4.28 -5.46
C GLN A 155 3.85 -4.29 -4.51
N TRP A 156 2.64 -4.11 -5.03
CA TRP A 156 1.41 -4.13 -4.25
C TRP A 156 1.23 -5.47 -3.53
N LEU A 157 1.41 -6.60 -4.25
CA LEU A 157 1.34 -7.95 -3.70
C LEU A 157 2.35 -8.14 -2.56
N SER A 158 3.60 -7.73 -2.77
CA SER A 158 4.65 -7.86 -1.77
C SER A 158 4.29 -7.12 -0.48
N VAL A 159 3.99 -5.83 -0.57
CA VAL A 159 3.64 -5.00 0.60
C VAL A 159 2.45 -5.58 1.35
N TYR A 160 1.38 -5.92 0.64
CA TYR A 160 0.15 -6.39 1.27
C TYR A 160 0.29 -7.81 1.87
N THR A 161 1.07 -8.69 1.23
CA THR A 161 1.37 -10.03 1.77
C THR A 161 2.10 -9.93 3.11
N PHE A 162 3.15 -9.11 3.21
CA PHE A 162 3.88 -8.95 4.47
C PHE A 162 3.05 -8.21 5.53
N ALA A 163 2.18 -7.31 5.13
CA ALA A 163 1.24 -6.68 6.05
C ALA A 163 0.24 -7.68 6.65
N LEU A 164 -0.18 -8.68 5.89
CA LEU A 164 -1.08 -9.76 6.35
C LEU A 164 -0.34 -10.85 7.15
N ASP A 165 0.99 -11.00 7.00
CA ASP A 165 1.73 -12.09 7.64
C ASP A 165 1.57 -12.05 9.18
N PRO A 166 0.93 -13.05 9.82
CA PRO A 166 0.73 -13.07 11.26
C PRO A 166 2.04 -13.20 12.07
N ASP A 167 3.14 -13.53 11.40
CA ASP A 167 4.47 -13.62 12.03
C ASP A 167 5.22 -12.27 12.05
N ILE A 168 4.56 -11.16 11.63
CA ILE A 168 5.10 -9.81 11.65
C ILE A 168 4.21 -8.93 12.54
N ASP A 169 4.82 -8.28 13.53
CA ASP A 169 4.14 -7.38 14.45
C ASP A 169 4.33 -5.90 14.03
N ILE A 170 5.54 -5.58 13.54
CA ILE A 170 5.90 -4.24 13.07
C ILE A 170 6.40 -4.33 11.63
N LEU A 171 5.80 -3.56 10.72
CA LEU A 171 6.18 -3.49 9.32
C LEU A 171 6.74 -2.11 9.00
N LEU A 172 7.98 -2.07 8.54
CA LEU A 172 8.66 -0.87 8.07
C LEU A 172 8.67 -0.89 6.55
N LEU A 173 8.06 0.11 5.93
CA LEU A 173 7.93 0.25 4.48
C LEU A 173 8.69 1.49 4.02
N ASP A 174 9.59 1.32 3.08
CA ASP A 174 10.32 2.41 2.45
C ASP A 174 9.87 2.54 0.99
N GLU A 175 9.26 3.67 0.67
CA GLU A 175 8.66 3.99 -0.64
C GLU A 175 7.78 2.84 -1.21
N PRO A 176 6.77 2.35 -0.47
CA PRO A 176 5.92 1.26 -0.94
C PRO A 176 5.08 1.64 -2.16
N ASP A 177 5.01 2.91 -2.47
CA ASP A 177 4.33 3.51 -3.63
C ASP A 177 5.15 3.44 -4.92
N ALA A 178 6.43 3.06 -4.86
CA ALA A 178 7.26 2.89 -6.05
C ALA A 178 6.60 1.97 -7.08
N HIS A 179 6.58 2.38 -8.34
CA HIS A 179 5.95 1.68 -9.47
C HIS A 179 4.42 1.55 -9.42
N LEU A 180 3.74 2.12 -8.41
CA LEU A 180 2.29 2.12 -8.34
C LEU A 180 1.68 3.33 -9.04
N HIS A 181 0.62 3.10 -9.80
CA HIS A 181 -0.23 4.18 -10.28
C HIS A 181 -0.91 4.89 -9.09
N CYS A 182 -1.17 6.20 -9.20
CA CYS A 182 -1.73 7.02 -8.12
C CYS A 182 -2.95 6.39 -7.42
N SER A 183 -3.88 5.83 -8.19
CA SER A 183 -5.07 5.15 -7.64
C SER A 183 -4.73 3.89 -6.82
N LEU A 184 -3.67 3.17 -7.18
CA LEU A 184 -3.22 2.01 -6.42
C LEU A 184 -2.46 2.42 -5.14
N GLN A 185 -1.76 3.56 -5.15
CA GLN A 185 -1.07 4.10 -3.98
C GLN A 185 -2.08 4.43 -2.86
N THR A 186 -3.13 5.19 -3.18
CA THR A 186 -4.19 5.55 -2.23
C THR A 186 -4.97 4.33 -1.75
N THR A 187 -5.27 3.39 -2.65
CA THR A 187 -5.93 2.13 -2.30
C THR A 187 -5.07 1.29 -1.35
N LEU A 188 -3.76 1.17 -1.63
CA LEU A 188 -2.83 0.44 -0.76
C LEU A 188 -2.81 1.04 0.64
N MET A 189 -2.63 2.36 0.75
CA MET A 189 -2.58 3.03 2.05
C MET A 189 -3.86 2.85 2.86
N ARG A 190 -5.02 2.98 2.23
CA ARG A 190 -6.31 2.76 2.89
C ARG A 190 -6.43 1.33 3.43
N ARG A 191 -6.07 0.33 2.63
CA ARG A 191 -6.07 -1.08 3.05
C ARG A 191 -5.05 -1.37 4.16
N LEU A 192 -3.88 -0.72 4.14
CA LEU A 192 -2.89 -0.86 5.22
C LEU A 192 -3.37 -0.25 6.54
N ILE A 193 -4.03 0.90 6.51
CA ILE A 193 -4.63 1.53 7.69
C ILE A 193 -5.74 0.65 8.28
N GLU A 194 -6.65 0.14 7.45
CA GLU A 194 -7.71 -0.79 7.86
C GLU A 194 -7.12 -2.03 8.53
N LEU A 195 -6.09 -2.63 7.91
CA LEU A 195 -5.43 -3.83 8.41
C LEU A 195 -4.70 -3.57 9.73
N ALA A 196 -3.95 -2.47 9.83
CA ALA A 196 -3.22 -2.11 11.05
C ALA A 196 -4.17 -1.96 12.25
N ASN A 197 -5.30 -1.27 12.05
CA ASN A 197 -6.32 -1.07 13.07
C ASN A 197 -7.00 -2.40 13.48
N HIS A 198 -7.34 -3.24 12.51
CA HIS A 198 -8.03 -4.51 12.77
C HIS A 198 -7.12 -5.53 13.47
N ASN A 199 -5.88 -5.68 13.01
CA ASN A 199 -4.95 -6.71 13.48
C ASN A 199 -4.01 -6.21 14.60
N LYS A 200 -4.16 -4.98 15.07
CA LYS A 200 -3.29 -4.33 16.07
C LYS A 200 -1.81 -4.37 15.68
N LYS A 201 -1.51 -4.29 14.39
CA LYS A 201 -0.16 -4.21 13.85
C LYS A 201 0.32 -2.77 13.78
N GLN A 202 1.62 -2.57 13.93
CA GLN A 202 2.24 -1.27 13.68
C GLN A 202 2.84 -1.26 12.27
N ILE A 203 2.41 -0.30 11.45
CA ILE A 203 2.95 -0.10 10.10
C ILE A 203 3.51 1.31 10.03
N ILE A 204 4.80 1.42 9.70
CA ILE A 204 5.51 2.68 9.53
C ILE A 204 5.91 2.80 8.07
N VAL A 205 5.50 3.88 7.43
CA VAL A 205 5.71 4.13 6.01
C VAL A 205 6.56 5.37 5.83
N ALA A 206 7.68 5.25 5.11
CA ALA A 206 8.43 6.38 4.59
C ALA A 206 8.05 6.55 3.11
N THR A 207 7.60 7.73 2.70
CA THR A 207 7.19 7.99 1.32
C THR A 207 7.40 9.45 0.92
N HIS A 208 7.64 9.67 -0.36
CA HIS A 208 7.63 10.96 -1.01
C HIS A 208 6.37 11.17 -1.89
N SER A 209 5.40 10.25 -1.84
CA SER A 209 4.20 10.32 -2.66
C SER A 209 3.27 11.46 -2.21
N VAL A 210 3.06 12.39 -3.11
CA VAL A 210 2.09 13.48 -2.98
C VAL A 210 0.67 12.93 -2.80
N GLU A 211 0.33 11.88 -3.55
CA GLU A 211 -1.02 11.29 -3.52
C GLU A 211 -1.32 10.63 -2.17
N ILE A 212 -0.34 9.94 -1.59
CA ILE A 212 -0.47 9.38 -0.24
C ILE A 212 -0.66 10.49 0.79
N VAL A 213 0.19 11.52 0.76
CA VAL A 213 0.11 12.63 1.71
C VAL A 213 -1.20 13.41 1.60
N LYS A 214 -1.81 13.47 0.41
CA LYS A 214 -3.14 14.10 0.22
C LYS A 214 -4.28 13.29 0.85
N ASP A 215 -4.26 11.96 0.69
CA ASP A 215 -5.39 11.06 1.04
C ASP A 215 -5.37 10.63 2.51
N VAL A 216 -4.19 10.44 3.10
CA VAL A 216 -4.04 9.94 4.47
C VAL A 216 -4.51 10.96 5.51
N PRO A 217 -5.27 10.57 6.57
CA PRO A 217 -5.68 11.46 7.65
C PRO A 217 -4.49 12.13 8.35
N LEU A 218 -4.65 13.38 8.79
CA LEU A 218 -3.57 14.21 9.36
C LEU A 218 -2.85 13.54 10.54
N ASN A 219 -3.60 12.90 11.41
CA ASN A 219 -3.08 12.23 12.60
C ASN A 219 -2.18 11.01 12.32
N TYR A 220 -2.10 10.55 11.08
CA TYR A 220 -1.17 9.49 10.65
C TYR A 220 0.09 10.02 9.99
N ILE A 221 0.17 11.33 9.72
CA ILE A 221 1.30 11.92 9.01
C ILE A 221 2.27 12.54 10.01
N MET A 222 3.53 12.11 9.97
CA MET A 222 4.62 12.66 10.76
C MET A 222 5.62 13.37 9.83
N ASP A 223 5.82 14.66 10.07
CA ASP A 223 6.89 15.42 9.43
C ASP A 223 8.22 15.14 10.14
N VAL A 224 9.20 14.61 9.40
CA VAL A 224 10.55 14.30 9.90
C VAL A 224 11.54 15.27 9.27
N ASN A 225 11.94 16.29 10.03
CA ASN A 225 12.86 17.31 9.54
C ASN A 225 14.01 17.54 10.54
N LYS A 226 15.27 17.31 10.08
CA LYS A 226 16.51 17.60 10.81
C LYS A 226 16.50 17.25 12.31
N GLY A 227 16.00 16.03 12.64
CA GLY A 227 15.95 15.55 14.01
C GLY A 227 14.70 15.93 14.80
N ASN A 228 13.81 16.72 14.22
CA ASN A 228 12.48 17.01 14.79
C ASN A 228 11.43 16.14 14.09
N CYS A 229 10.71 15.34 14.88
CA CYS A 229 9.58 14.53 14.41
C CYS A 229 8.30 15.06 15.02
N LYS A 230 7.36 15.51 14.19
CA LYS A 230 6.07 16.05 14.66
C LYS A 230 4.92 15.56 13.81
N TYR A 231 3.85 15.10 14.46
CA TYR A 231 2.59 14.85 13.76
C TYR A 231 2.01 16.16 13.24
N ILE A 232 1.44 16.11 12.04
CA ILE A 232 0.77 17.24 11.42
C ILE A 232 -0.53 17.52 12.17
N GLN A 233 -0.77 18.80 12.48
CA GLN A 233 -1.94 19.23 13.24
C GLN A 233 -3.06 19.76 12.34
N ASP A 234 -2.71 20.35 11.21
CA ASP A 234 -3.64 21.07 10.33
C ASP A 234 -3.30 20.95 8.84
N ASN A 235 -4.23 21.39 8.01
CA ASN A 235 -4.06 21.38 6.54
C ASN A 235 -2.99 22.37 6.05
N ALA A 236 -2.67 23.43 6.79
CA ALA A 236 -1.62 24.36 6.39
C ALA A 236 -0.25 23.68 6.44
N GLN A 237 -0.01 22.85 7.48
CA GLN A 237 1.20 22.02 7.58
C GLN A 237 1.24 20.96 6.48
N ARG A 238 0.10 20.33 6.13
CA ARG A 238 0.02 19.41 4.98
C ARG A 238 0.39 20.13 3.68
N CYS A 239 -0.16 21.33 3.42
CA CYS A 239 0.18 22.11 2.23
C CYS A 239 1.68 22.45 2.17
N LYS A 240 2.29 22.75 3.32
CA LYS A 240 3.73 22.99 3.39
C LYS A 240 4.55 21.76 3.02
N LEU A 241 4.16 20.57 3.50
CA LEU A 241 4.80 19.31 3.10
C LEU A 241 4.63 19.03 1.61
N LEU A 242 3.42 19.15 1.08
CA LEU A 242 3.14 18.95 -0.35
C LEU A 242 3.97 19.91 -1.22
N SER A 243 4.13 21.14 -0.79
CA SER A 243 5.01 22.11 -1.45
C SER A 243 6.48 21.67 -1.45
N GLY A 244 6.94 21.07 -0.35
CA GLY A 244 8.31 20.54 -0.24
C GLY A 244 8.54 19.28 -1.08
N LEU A 245 7.50 18.48 -1.30
CA LEU A 245 7.56 17.27 -2.14
C LEU A 245 7.52 17.55 -3.64
N GLY A 246 7.40 18.82 -4.05
CA GLY A 246 7.44 19.19 -5.47
C GLY A 246 6.15 18.87 -6.24
N SER A 247 4.98 18.93 -5.56
CA SER A 247 3.70 18.76 -6.26
C SER A 247 3.53 19.83 -7.36
N GLU A 248 2.79 19.50 -8.41
CA GLU A 248 2.46 20.48 -9.48
C GLU A 248 1.75 21.75 -8.96
N TYR A 249 1.09 21.65 -7.79
CA TYR A 249 0.49 22.78 -7.08
C TYR A 249 1.47 23.57 -6.21
N SER A 250 2.69 23.07 -6.01
CA SER A 250 3.70 23.70 -5.13
C SER A 250 3.99 25.15 -5.46
N PRO A 251 4.20 25.54 -6.73
CA PRO A 251 4.45 26.94 -7.07
C PRO A 251 3.25 27.84 -6.75
N ILE A 252 2.04 27.38 -7.03
CA ILE A 252 0.79 28.12 -6.79
C ILE A 252 0.55 28.26 -5.29
N LEU A 253 0.67 27.18 -4.51
CA LEU A 253 0.50 27.20 -3.05
C LEU A 253 1.52 28.12 -2.37
N ASN A 254 2.79 28.06 -2.76
CA ASN A 254 3.83 28.96 -2.26
C ASN A 254 3.53 30.42 -2.58
N HIS A 255 2.98 30.70 -3.78
CA HIS A 255 2.61 32.05 -4.17
C HIS A 255 1.41 32.55 -3.38
N VAL A 256 0.37 31.70 -3.18
CA VAL A 256 -0.78 32.02 -2.32
C VAL A 256 -0.36 32.33 -0.88
N GLN A 257 0.58 31.59 -0.32
CA GLN A 257 1.11 31.86 1.03
C GLN A 257 1.79 33.24 1.15
N ARG A 258 2.39 33.73 0.06
CA ARG A 258 3.02 35.06 0.04
C ARG A 258 2.02 36.19 -0.22
N THR A 259 1.09 35.96 -1.12
CA THR A 259 0.16 37.02 -1.58
C THR A 259 -1.08 37.10 -0.74
N HIS A 260 -1.47 36.02 -0.04
CA HIS A 260 -2.74 35.87 0.68
C HIS A 260 -3.98 36.17 -0.16
N LYS A 261 -3.85 36.22 -1.50
CA LYS A 261 -4.91 36.49 -2.46
C LYS A 261 -4.84 35.48 -3.60
N LEU A 262 -5.95 34.85 -3.90
CA LEU A 262 -6.08 33.86 -4.96
C LEU A 262 -7.24 34.21 -5.89
N LEU A 263 -6.92 34.30 -7.20
CA LEU A 263 -7.89 34.39 -8.27
C LEU A 263 -7.90 33.07 -9.04
N ILE A 264 -9.04 32.39 -9.02
CA ILE A 264 -9.24 31.16 -9.79
C ILE A 264 -10.00 31.51 -11.06
N VAL A 265 -9.44 31.14 -12.21
CA VAL A 265 -10.01 31.37 -13.53
C VAL A 265 -10.02 30.07 -14.34
N GLU A 266 -10.82 30.02 -15.36
CA GLU A 266 -10.90 28.84 -16.24
C GLU A 266 -9.67 28.74 -17.13
N ASN A 267 -9.29 29.87 -17.76
CA ASN A 267 -8.17 29.96 -18.70
C ASN A 267 -7.34 31.23 -18.48
N ASN A 268 -6.12 31.23 -18.99
CA ASN A 268 -5.28 32.43 -18.98
C ASN A 268 -5.87 33.59 -19.79
N SER A 269 -6.70 33.30 -20.79
CA SER A 269 -7.47 34.32 -21.52
C SER A 269 -8.40 35.16 -20.62
N ASP A 270 -9.00 34.52 -19.59
CA ASP A 270 -9.89 35.20 -18.65
C ASP A 270 -9.12 36.26 -17.86
N VAL A 271 -7.87 35.96 -17.48
CA VAL A 271 -6.97 36.93 -16.83
C VAL A 271 -6.71 38.14 -17.73
N THR A 272 -6.49 37.88 -19.02
CA THR A 272 -6.24 38.96 -20.01
C THR A 272 -7.46 39.84 -20.14
N PHE A 273 -8.65 39.25 -20.22
CA PHE A 273 -9.92 40.02 -20.24
C PHE A 273 -10.08 40.88 -18.98
N LEU A 274 -9.88 40.28 -17.79
CA LEU A 274 -10.00 41.00 -16.52
C LEU A 274 -9.03 42.18 -16.43
N LYS A 275 -7.79 42.02 -16.92
CA LYS A 275 -6.80 43.12 -16.96
C LYS A 275 -7.26 44.25 -17.89
N ILE A 276 -7.74 43.92 -19.08
CA ILE A 276 -8.26 44.88 -20.03
C ILE A 276 -9.49 45.66 -19.44
N PHE A 277 -10.37 44.96 -18.73
CA PHE A 277 -11.48 45.62 -18.05
C PHE A 277 -11.02 46.55 -16.94
N ALA A 278 -10.04 46.10 -16.10
CA ALA A 278 -9.49 46.94 -15.05
C ALA A 278 -8.89 48.21 -15.63
N GLU A 279 -8.10 48.12 -16.71
CA GLU A 279 -7.51 49.26 -17.42
C GLU A 279 -8.60 50.22 -17.96
N LYS A 280 -9.61 49.70 -18.63
CA LYS A 280 -10.74 50.53 -19.17
C LYS A 280 -11.57 51.23 -18.10
N LEU A 281 -11.63 50.64 -16.91
CA LEU A 281 -12.34 51.20 -15.76
C LEU A 281 -11.45 52.06 -14.86
N ASN A 282 -10.18 52.29 -15.25
CA ASN A 282 -9.16 52.99 -14.45
C ASN A 282 -9.01 52.38 -13.04
N LEU A 283 -9.06 51.05 -12.94
CA LEU A 283 -8.84 50.32 -11.71
C LEU A 283 -7.44 49.71 -11.71
N ASP A 284 -6.75 49.83 -10.56
CA ASP A 284 -5.43 49.23 -10.40
C ASP A 284 -5.52 47.69 -10.34
N TRP A 285 -4.71 47.01 -11.17
CA TRP A 285 -4.58 45.58 -11.09
C TRP A 285 -3.74 45.19 -9.88
N PRO A 286 -4.23 44.26 -9.01
CA PRO A 286 -3.48 43.87 -7.80
C PRO A 286 -2.12 43.27 -8.16
N THR A 287 -1.03 43.82 -7.62
CA THR A 287 0.35 43.31 -7.84
C THR A 287 0.66 42.07 -7.01
N ASN A 288 -0.07 41.84 -5.90
CA ASN A 288 0.12 40.72 -4.98
C ASN A 288 -1.01 39.71 -5.10
N LEU A 289 -1.31 39.25 -6.30
CA LEU A 289 -2.38 38.30 -6.60
C LEU A 289 -1.79 37.02 -7.18
N THR A 290 -2.15 35.89 -6.59
CA THR A 290 -1.89 34.57 -7.18
C THR A 290 -3.01 34.24 -8.16
N ILE A 291 -2.65 33.88 -9.37
CA ILE A 291 -3.60 33.47 -10.42
C ILE A 291 -3.47 31.97 -10.63
N TRP A 292 -4.63 31.30 -10.56
CA TRP A 292 -4.73 29.89 -10.85
C TRP A 292 -5.70 29.66 -12.01
N ALA A 293 -5.13 29.40 -13.18
CA ALA A 293 -5.91 29.01 -14.36
C ALA A 293 -6.09 27.48 -14.34
N THR A 294 -7.35 27.03 -14.23
CA THR A 294 -7.69 25.60 -14.23
C THR A 294 -7.96 25.17 -15.66
N THR A 295 -6.98 24.53 -16.31
CA THR A 295 -7.11 23.99 -17.69
C THR A 295 -7.84 22.63 -17.74
N PHE A 296 -8.58 22.26 -16.71
CA PHE A 296 -9.26 20.96 -16.64
C PHE A 296 -10.49 20.92 -17.55
N ALA A 297 -10.62 19.82 -18.31
CA ALA A 297 -11.80 19.54 -19.09
C ALA A 297 -13.05 19.48 -18.20
N GLN A 298 -14.21 19.92 -18.71
CA GLN A 298 -15.47 20.02 -17.98
C GLN A 298 -15.89 18.75 -17.20
N LYS A 299 -15.35 17.58 -17.56
CA LYS A 299 -15.65 16.30 -16.92
C LYS A 299 -15.07 16.14 -15.52
N GLU A 300 -13.94 16.79 -15.22
CA GLU A 300 -13.24 16.72 -13.93
C GLU A 300 -13.67 17.79 -12.94
N ARG A 301 -14.45 18.78 -13.37
CA ARG A 301 -14.98 19.87 -12.52
C ARG A 301 -16.20 19.47 -11.69
N ARG A 302 -16.77 18.28 -11.91
CA ARG A 302 -17.98 17.80 -11.24
C ARG A 302 -17.70 16.74 -10.17
N GLN A 303 -16.46 16.46 -9.87
CA GLN A 303 -16.01 15.69 -8.72
C GLN A 303 -15.35 16.65 -7.70
#